data_5f147ad358dbbc407f2aecf14688c28b
#
_entry.id   5f147ad358dbbc407f2aecf14688c28b
#
_cell.length_a   1.000
_cell.length_b   1.000
_cell.length_c   1.000
_cell.angle_alpha   90.00
_cell.angle_beta   90.00
_cell.angle_gamma   90.00
#
_symmetry.space_group_name_H-M   'P 1'
#
loop_
_entity.id
_entity.type
_entity.pdbx_description
1 polymer ?
#
loop_
_entity_poly.entity_id
_entity_poly.type
_entity_poly.pdbx_seq_one_letter_code
_entity_poly.pdbx_strand_id
1 'polypeptide(L)'
;MKIVEYNDVDPIKVLCVNQLALEFALTPEKVAHIRQTDPRPFPCLAIYAVEDGIVLGQVGIFRLPMISTEGREDVGGIWAVSTHPQYAGQGIASRLLEEAHTRMRDAGLRFSTLGTDRYRVAYNLYRQHGYEETNVWATALARWETAHQPTRLRAQLPGPEGHDIVEQVFKNIASDYLGFAWRHTPFVRLHDTVSPENIWILWEHQQPVGYALVHVDKSMLKITNLLLRDGIDAAEAIAAVVVRTKMPYIQVRVSRPSEVASLQRAGYQVAHPTWDAFLVKSLIPEVTADDTRRLFGIGTDRFLISWLDVT
;
A
#
# COMPACT_ATOMS: atom_id res chain seq x y z
N MET A 1 16.01 16.82 -23.51
CA MET A 1 15.19 15.83 -22.77
C MET A 1 13.74 15.94 -23.25
N LYS A 2 13.12 14.81 -23.63
CA LYS A 2 11.69 14.66 -23.99
C LYS A 2 11.02 13.79 -22.94
N ILE A 3 9.73 14.00 -22.70
CA ILE A 3 8.90 13.11 -21.87
C ILE A 3 8.02 12.30 -22.84
N VAL A 4 8.07 10.99 -22.73
CA VAL A 4 7.40 10.03 -23.61
C VAL A 4 6.71 8.93 -22.79
N GLU A 5 5.90 8.11 -23.45
CA GLU A 5 5.17 6.99 -22.81
C GLU A 5 5.87 5.64 -23.04
N TYR A 6 5.41 4.59 -22.36
CA TYR A 6 6.02 3.25 -22.46
C TYR A 6 6.13 2.73 -23.90
N ASN A 7 5.16 3.02 -24.74
CA ASN A 7 5.18 2.52 -26.13
C ASN A 7 6.22 3.22 -27.03
N ASP A 8 6.75 4.36 -26.57
CA ASP A 8 7.73 5.17 -27.31
C ASP A 8 9.17 4.95 -26.84
N VAL A 9 9.39 4.02 -25.91
CA VAL A 9 10.70 3.67 -25.37
C VAL A 9 11.04 2.21 -25.62
N ASP A 10 12.34 1.93 -25.75
CA ASP A 10 12.85 0.56 -25.76
C ASP A 10 12.61 -0.11 -24.39
N PRO A 11 11.85 -1.20 -24.31
CA PRO A 11 11.55 -1.88 -23.05
C PRO A 11 12.80 -2.37 -22.29
N ILE A 12 13.88 -2.68 -23.00
CA ILE A 12 15.15 -3.07 -22.37
C ILE A 12 15.80 -1.90 -21.63
N LYS A 13 15.66 -0.68 -22.15
CA LYS A 13 16.15 0.52 -21.45
C LYS A 13 15.29 0.86 -20.23
N VAL A 14 13.99 0.57 -20.29
CA VAL A 14 13.09 0.67 -19.13
C VAL A 14 13.49 -0.34 -18.05
N LEU A 15 13.71 -1.60 -18.42
CA LEU A 15 14.21 -2.62 -17.50
C LEU A 15 15.54 -2.19 -16.87
N CYS A 16 16.44 -1.63 -17.64
CA CYS A 16 17.75 -1.17 -17.18
C CYS A 16 17.62 -0.07 -16.10
N VAL A 17 16.85 0.99 -16.34
CA VAL A 17 16.68 2.07 -15.35
C VAL A 17 16.01 1.59 -14.07
N ASN A 18 15.03 0.69 -14.18
CA ASN A 18 14.39 0.08 -13.01
C ASN A 18 15.36 -0.78 -12.20
N GLN A 19 16.14 -1.60 -12.87
CA GLN A 19 17.10 -2.47 -12.20
C GLN A 19 18.21 -1.67 -11.51
N LEU A 20 18.72 -0.60 -12.16
CA LEU A 20 19.77 0.25 -11.60
C LEU A 20 19.33 1.12 -10.42
N ALA A 21 18.06 1.57 -10.40
CA ALA A 21 17.59 2.54 -9.43
C ALA A 21 16.71 1.93 -8.33
N LEU A 22 16.01 0.83 -8.60
CA LEU A 22 15.00 0.25 -7.72
C LEU A 22 15.23 -1.25 -7.43
N GLU A 23 16.21 -1.88 -8.08
CA GLU A 23 16.39 -3.34 -8.05
C GLU A 23 15.10 -4.11 -8.45
N PHE A 24 14.32 -3.51 -9.34
CA PHE A 24 13.01 -4.02 -9.74
C PHE A 24 13.00 -4.43 -11.22
N ALA A 25 12.78 -5.72 -11.48
CA ALA A 25 12.74 -6.27 -12.83
C ALA A 25 11.38 -5.99 -13.51
N LEU A 26 11.21 -4.80 -14.08
CA LEU A 26 10.05 -4.47 -14.92
C LEU A 26 10.30 -4.96 -16.36
N THR A 27 10.15 -6.27 -16.57
CA THR A 27 10.35 -6.89 -17.89
C THR A 27 9.18 -6.58 -18.83
N PRO A 28 9.36 -6.70 -20.16
CA PRO A 28 8.27 -6.55 -21.13
C PRO A 28 7.07 -7.47 -20.85
N GLU A 29 7.35 -8.72 -20.44
CA GLU A 29 6.32 -9.72 -20.09
C GLU A 29 5.54 -9.27 -18.85
N LYS A 30 6.22 -8.75 -17.82
CA LYS A 30 5.58 -8.21 -16.62
C LYS A 30 4.70 -7.00 -16.95
N VAL A 31 5.15 -6.09 -17.81
CA VAL A 31 4.33 -4.97 -18.29
C VAL A 31 3.11 -5.45 -19.04
N ALA A 32 3.24 -6.44 -19.93
CA ALA A 32 2.13 -7.01 -20.66
C ALA A 32 1.12 -7.66 -19.71
N HIS A 33 1.60 -8.41 -18.71
CA HIS A 33 0.77 -9.00 -17.68
C HIS A 33 0.01 -7.94 -16.86
N ILE A 34 0.70 -6.90 -16.38
CA ILE A 34 0.08 -5.79 -15.64
C ILE A 34 -1.04 -5.16 -16.48
N ARG A 35 -0.78 -4.84 -17.74
CA ARG A 35 -1.78 -4.23 -18.64
C ARG A 35 -3.00 -5.11 -18.89
N GLN A 36 -2.82 -6.42 -18.84
CA GLN A 36 -3.91 -7.38 -19.05
C GLN A 36 -4.74 -7.60 -17.79
N THR A 37 -4.14 -7.56 -16.63
CA THR A 37 -4.76 -8.01 -15.37
C THR A 37 -5.10 -6.89 -14.40
N ASP A 38 -4.34 -5.78 -14.42
CA ASP A 38 -4.50 -4.68 -13.49
C ASP A 38 -5.12 -3.45 -14.18
N PRO A 39 -6.32 -3.04 -13.81
CA PRO A 39 -7.00 -1.87 -14.39
C PRO A 39 -6.53 -0.53 -13.81
N ARG A 40 -5.67 -0.54 -12.79
CA ARG A 40 -5.25 0.66 -12.08
C ARG A 40 -4.24 1.53 -12.83
N PRO A 41 -3.27 0.98 -13.59
CA PRO A 41 -2.35 1.83 -14.34
C PRO A 41 -3.06 2.74 -15.34
N PHE A 42 -2.57 3.96 -15.47
CA PHE A 42 -2.95 4.83 -16.57
C PHE A 42 -2.59 4.16 -17.91
N PRO A 43 -3.25 4.53 -19.03
CA PRO A 43 -2.92 3.96 -20.34
C PRO A 43 -1.44 4.09 -20.72
N CYS A 44 -0.79 5.15 -20.26
CA CYS A 44 0.67 5.35 -20.45
C CYS A 44 1.53 4.40 -19.59
N LEU A 45 0.97 3.71 -18.60
CA LEU A 45 1.63 2.93 -17.55
C LEU A 45 2.59 3.78 -16.70
N ALA A 46 3.58 4.39 -17.37
CA ALA A 46 4.54 5.31 -16.80
C ALA A 46 4.97 6.33 -17.87
N ILE A 47 5.53 7.44 -17.43
CA ILE A 47 6.17 8.45 -18.25
C ILE A 47 7.68 8.39 -18.06
N TYR A 48 8.41 8.64 -19.13
CA TYR A 48 9.86 8.48 -19.20
C TYR A 48 10.52 9.76 -19.70
N ALA A 49 11.55 10.21 -19.02
CA ALA A 49 12.46 11.23 -19.52
C ALA A 49 13.50 10.58 -20.42
N VAL A 50 13.58 11.00 -21.69
CA VAL A 50 14.51 10.43 -22.68
C VAL A 50 15.35 11.52 -23.31
N GLU A 51 16.65 11.27 -23.47
CA GLU A 51 17.60 12.12 -24.18
C GLU A 51 18.63 11.25 -24.86
N ASP A 52 18.92 11.55 -26.13
CA ASP A 52 19.87 10.81 -26.96
C ASP A 52 19.71 9.28 -26.94
N GLY A 53 18.44 8.85 -26.86
CA GLY A 53 18.09 7.44 -26.79
C GLY A 53 18.33 6.77 -25.45
N ILE A 54 18.69 7.52 -24.39
CA ILE A 54 18.89 7.03 -23.03
C ILE A 54 17.61 7.35 -22.22
N VAL A 55 17.12 6.39 -21.43
CA VAL A 55 16.08 6.63 -20.43
C VAL A 55 16.74 7.18 -19.16
N LEU A 56 16.52 8.46 -18.91
CA LEU A 56 17.10 9.19 -17.77
C LEU A 56 16.35 8.95 -16.46
N GLY A 57 15.05 8.63 -16.55
CA GLY A 57 14.20 8.37 -15.38
C GLY A 57 12.78 8.06 -15.80
N GLN A 58 11.99 7.65 -14.81
CA GLN A 58 10.56 7.33 -14.99
C GLN A 58 9.73 7.73 -13.78
N VAL A 59 8.42 7.86 -14.01
CA VAL A 59 7.37 7.93 -12.99
C VAL A 59 6.17 7.14 -13.49
N GLY A 60 5.75 6.13 -12.74
CA GLY A 60 4.54 5.38 -13.00
C GLY A 60 3.31 6.08 -12.41
N ILE A 61 2.15 5.90 -13.05
CA ILE A 61 0.90 6.54 -12.66
C ILE A 61 -0.21 5.49 -12.58
N PHE A 62 -0.84 5.39 -11.42
CA PHE A 62 -2.02 4.58 -11.17
C PHE A 62 -3.25 5.45 -10.92
N ARG A 63 -4.41 4.87 -11.20
CA ARG A 63 -5.72 5.36 -10.75
C ARG A 63 -6.19 4.41 -9.65
N LEU A 64 -6.22 4.89 -8.41
CA LEU A 64 -6.55 4.09 -7.24
C LEU A 64 -7.97 4.42 -6.77
N PRO A 65 -8.85 3.42 -6.64
CA PRO A 65 -10.19 3.66 -6.12
C PRO A 65 -10.14 3.86 -4.60
N MET A 66 -10.80 4.92 -4.13
CA MET A 66 -10.95 5.23 -2.71
C MET A 66 -12.40 5.59 -2.37
N ILE A 67 -12.72 5.60 -1.09
CA ILE A 67 -13.98 6.12 -0.53
C ILE A 67 -13.64 7.34 0.31
N SER A 68 -14.31 8.45 0.00
CA SER A 68 -14.31 9.65 0.83
C SER A 68 -15.65 9.83 1.54
N THR A 69 -15.76 10.83 2.40
CA THR A 69 -17.06 11.24 3.00
C THR A 69 -18.05 11.76 1.96
N GLU A 70 -17.58 12.11 0.77
CA GLU A 70 -18.40 12.56 -0.38
C GLU A 70 -18.79 11.40 -1.31
N GLY A 71 -18.28 10.20 -1.08
CA GLY A 71 -18.54 9.01 -1.88
C GLY A 71 -17.29 8.43 -2.53
N ARG A 72 -17.48 7.69 -3.62
CA ARG A 72 -16.40 7.06 -4.38
C ARG A 72 -15.56 8.11 -5.09
N GLU A 73 -14.26 7.96 -5.03
CA GLU A 73 -13.29 8.85 -5.64
C GLU A 73 -12.06 8.07 -6.12
N ASP A 74 -11.62 8.34 -7.33
CA ASP A 74 -10.34 7.86 -7.80
C ASP A 74 -9.25 8.87 -7.44
N VAL A 75 -8.12 8.38 -6.93
CA VAL A 75 -6.94 9.18 -6.65
C VAL A 75 -5.76 8.72 -7.50
N GLY A 76 -4.83 9.60 -7.78
CA GLY A 76 -3.61 9.25 -8.51
C GLY A 76 -2.61 8.55 -7.59
N GLY A 77 -2.10 7.39 -7.99
CA GLY A 77 -0.98 6.73 -7.32
C GLY A 77 0.32 6.98 -8.07
N ILE A 78 1.35 7.43 -7.39
CA ILE A 78 2.71 7.54 -7.95
C ILE A 78 3.49 6.29 -7.56
N TRP A 79 4.09 5.61 -8.55
CA TRP A 79 4.90 4.42 -8.32
C TRP A 79 6.16 4.41 -9.18
N ALA A 80 7.14 3.57 -8.82
CA ALA A 80 8.37 3.32 -9.56
C ALA A 80 9.10 4.60 -9.99
N VAL A 81 9.16 5.61 -9.09
CA VAL A 81 9.94 6.83 -9.33
C VAL A 81 11.41 6.47 -9.34
N SER A 82 12.05 6.63 -10.49
CA SER A 82 13.48 6.31 -10.64
C SER A 82 14.19 7.32 -11.51
N THR A 83 15.47 7.50 -11.24
CA THR A 83 16.39 8.27 -12.07
C THR A 83 17.66 7.44 -12.29
N HIS A 84 18.13 7.38 -13.51
CA HIS A 84 19.38 6.70 -13.85
C HIS A 84 20.52 7.32 -13.02
N PRO A 85 21.33 6.50 -12.30
CA PRO A 85 22.30 7.01 -11.31
C PRO A 85 23.27 8.07 -11.86
N GLN A 86 23.72 7.95 -13.12
CA GLN A 86 24.60 8.94 -13.74
C GLN A 86 23.97 10.32 -13.94
N TYR A 87 22.65 10.41 -13.92
CA TYR A 87 21.89 11.65 -14.14
C TYR A 87 21.17 12.13 -12.88
N ALA A 88 21.51 11.54 -11.72
CA ALA A 88 20.96 11.97 -10.44
C ALA A 88 21.27 13.44 -10.13
N GLY A 89 20.38 14.12 -9.40
CA GLY A 89 20.57 15.52 -9.01
C GLY A 89 20.30 16.56 -10.10
N GLN A 90 19.86 16.16 -11.30
CA GLN A 90 19.60 17.07 -12.44
C GLN A 90 18.11 17.48 -12.56
N GLY A 91 17.30 17.25 -11.54
CA GLY A 91 15.88 17.64 -11.51
C GLY A 91 14.96 16.78 -12.38
N ILE A 92 15.43 15.62 -12.89
CA ILE A 92 14.66 14.75 -13.80
C ILE A 92 13.39 14.23 -13.11
N ALA A 93 13.52 13.69 -11.89
CA ALA A 93 12.37 13.19 -11.14
C ALA A 93 11.34 14.29 -10.83
N SER A 94 11.80 15.51 -10.52
CA SER A 94 10.92 16.66 -10.31
C SER A 94 10.06 16.96 -11.53
N ARG A 95 10.68 17.04 -12.71
CA ARG A 95 9.96 17.30 -13.97
C ARG A 95 8.95 16.19 -14.30
N LEU A 96 9.32 14.93 -14.05
CA LEU A 96 8.43 13.80 -14.26
C LEU A 96 7.25 13.82 -13.27
N LEU A 97 7.48 14.17 -12.01
CA LEU A 97 6.39 14.33 -11.02
C LEU A 97 5.43 15.46 -11.40
N GLU A 98 5.94 16.60 -11.87
CA GLU A 98 5.11 17.72 -12.34
C GLU A 98 4.24 17.32 -13.53
N GLU A 99 4.81 16.62 -14.50
CA GLU A 99 4.07 16.07 -15.64
C GLU A 99 3.02 15.03 -15.18
N ALA A 100 3.38 14.12 -14.26
CA ALA A 100 2.44 13.15 -13.71
C ALA A 100 1.26 13.84 -13.02
N HIS A 101 1.50 14.86 -12.21
CA HIS A 101 0.44 15.65 -11.58
C HIS A 101 -0.44 16.38 -12.60
N THR A 102 0.14 16.89 -13.69
CA THR A 102 -0.62 17.50 -14.78
C THR A 102 -1.56 16.49 -15.42
N ARG A 103 -1.06 15.31 -15.79
CA ARG A 103 -1.88 14.22 -16.35
C ARG A 103 -2.98 13.75 -15.42
N MET A 104 -2.70 13.70 -14.10
CA MET A 104 -3.72 13.37 -13.10
C MET A 104 -4.83 14.43 -13.06
N ARG A 105 -4.46 15.72 -13.04
CA ARG A 105 -5.45 16.83 -13.10
C ARG A 105 -6.28 16.79 -14.37
N ASP A 106 -5.65 16.59 -15.52
CA ASP A 106 -6.33 16.49 -16.83
C ASP A 106 -7.30 15.30 -16.88
N ALA A 107 -6.99 14.23 -16.13
CA ALA A 107 -7.87 13.09 -15.93
C ALA A 107 -8.95 13.29 -14.85
N GLY A 108 -9.04 14.51 -14.26
CA GLY A 108 -10.05 14.88 -13.25
C GLY A 108 -9.75 14.39 -11.85
N LEU A 109 -8.53 13.95 -11.55
CA LEU A 109 -8.16 13.49 -10.21
C LEU A 109 -7.83 14.68 -9.31
N ARG A 110 -8.40 14.67 -8.10
CA ARG A 110 -8.22 15.74 -7.10
C ARG A 110 -7.03 15.49 -6.17
N PHE A 111 -6.60 14.24 -6.03
CA PHE A 111 -5.57 13.83 -5.07
C PHE A 111 -4.54 12.93 -5.71
N SER A 112 -3.35 12.93 -5.12
CA SER A 112 -2.28 11.99 -5.44
C SER A 112 -1.73 11.37 -4.16
N THR A 113 -1.39 10.07 -4.22
CA THR A 113 -0.83 9.31 -3.10
C THR A 113 0.43 8.57 -3.52
N LEU A 114 1.27 8.26 -2.56
CA LEU A 114 2.42 7.37 -2.74
C LEU A 114 2.90 6.78 -1.41
N GLY A 115 3.63 5.67 -1.49
CA GLY A 115 4.41 5.12 -0.39
C GLY A 115 5.91 5.31 -0.61
N THR A 116 6.64 5.52 0.48
CA THR A 116 8.10 5.61 0.45
C THR A 116 8.70 5.34 1.83
N ASP A 117 10.01 5.13 1.88
CA ASP A 117 10.73 5.06 3.14
C ASP A 117 11.30 6.43 3.52
N ARG A 118 11.20 6.82 4.79
CA ARG A 118 11.67 8.13 5.29
C ARG A 118 13.16 8.36 5.12
N TYR A 119 13.97 7.32 5.05
CA TYR A 119 15.41 7.42 4.86
C TYR A 119 15.83 7.59 3.39
N ARG A 120 14.92 7.37 2.44
CA ARG A 120 15.22 7.54 1.00
C ARG A 120 15.29 9.00 0.62
N VAL A 121 16.17 9.34 -0.31
CA VAL A 121 16.27 10.69 -0.89
C VAL A 121 14.93 11.15 -1.48
N ALA A 122 14.17 10.24 -2.05
CA ALA A 122 12.86 10.48 -2.63
C ALA A 122 11.84 11.06 -1.63
N TYR A 123 11.93 10.74 -0.33
CA TYR A 123 11.05 11.31 0.69
C TYR A 123 11.07 12.84 0.68
N ASN A 124 12.27 13.43 0.70
CA ASN A 124 12.41 14.88 0.66
C ASN A 124 11.94 15.48 -0.67
N LEU A 125 12.18 14.79 -1.78
CA LEU A 125 11.66 15.18 -3.10
C LEU A 125 10.13 15.29 -3.07
N TYR A 126 9.42 14.29 -2.56
CA TYR A 126 7.96 14.32 -2.47
C TYR A 126 7.45 15.45 -1.57
N ARG A 127 8.11 15.67 -0.42
CA ARG A 127 7.79 16.82 0.46
C ARG A 127 7.93 18.15 -0.25
N GLN A 128 8.98 18.34 -1.05
CA GLN A 128 9.18 19.55 -1.86
C GLN A 128 8.10 19.72 -2.94
N HIS A 129 7.53 18.62 -3.43
CA HIS A 129 6.41 18.63 -4.37
C HIS A 129 5.03 18.74 -3.69
N GLY A 130 4.98 19.08 -2.39
CA GLY A 130 3.73 19.33 -1.66
C GLY A 130 2.99 18.08 -1.18
N TYR A 131 3.66 16.94 -1.14
CA TYR A 131 3.10 15.78 -0.46
C TYR A 131 3.23 15.94 1.06
N GLU A 132 2.18 15.56 1.77
CA GLU A 132 2.15 15.55 3.22
C GLU A 132 2.07 14.13 3.75
N GLU A 133 2.85 13.87 4.78
CA GLU A 133 2.85 12.56 5.44
C GLU A 133 1.63 12.41 6.34
N THR A 134 1.00 11.26 6.28
CA THR A 134 -0.21 10.97 7.05
C THR A 134 0.05 10.29 8.39
N ASN A 135 1.26 9.76 8.62
CA ASN A 135 1.64 9.03 9.84
C ASN A 135 0.65 7.92 10.24
N VAL A 136 0.14 7.17 9.28
CA VAL A 136 -0.92 6.19 9.54
C VAL A 136 -0.43 4.83 10.03
N TRP A 137 0.86 4.50 9.85
CA TRP A 137 1.38 3.18 10.24
C TRP A 137 2.14 3.18 11.55
N ALA A 138 1.91 2.10 12.32
CA ALA A 138 2.70 1.72 13.48
C ALA A 138 3.17 0.26 13.34
N THR A 139 4.30 -0.05 13.93
CA THR A 139 4.80 -1.43 14.08
C THR A 139 4.74 -1.84 15.53
N ALA A 140 4.04 -2.93 15.80
CA ALA A 140 3.97 -3.54 17.12
C ALA A 140 4.81 -4.81 17.17
N LEU A 141 5.60 -4.98 18.23
CA LEU A 141 6.51 -6.10 18.45
C LEU A 141 6.22 -6.75 19.80
N ALA A 142 6.19 -8.09 19.82
CA ALA A 142 6.05 -8.84 21.05
C ALA A 142 6.83 -10.16 21.00
N ARG A 143 7.09 -10.75 22.18
CA ARG A 143 7.44 -12.16 22.31
C ARG A 143 6.17 -13.01 22.20
N TRP A 144 6.35 -14.28 21.86
CA TRP A 144 5.26 -15.23 21.76
C TRP A 144 4.40 -15.29 23.04
N GLU A 145 5.02 -15.28 24.21
CA GLU A 145 4.33 -15.35 25.50
C GLU A 145 3.40 -14.16 25.74
N THR A 146 3.78 -12.98 25.25
CA THR A 146 2.95 -11.77 25.34
C THR A 146 1.80 -11.84 24.32
N ALA A 147 2.07 -12.34 23.11
CA ALA A 147 1.09 -12.39 22.03
C ALA A 147 0.13 -13.59 22.15
N HIS A 148 0.54 -14.66 22.84
CA HIS A 148 -0.23 -15.88 23.06
C HIS A 148 -1.19 -15.70 24.24
N GLN A 149 -2.30 -15.01 23.99
CA GLN A 149 -3.36 -14.77 24.97
C GLN A 149 -4.59 -15.65 24.67
N PRO A 150 -5.45 -15.94 25.67
CA PRO A 150 -6.73 -16.56 25.42
C PRO A 150 -7.55 -15.76 24.41
N THR A 151 -8.16 -16.45 23.45
CA THR A 151 -8.97 -15.82 22.40
C THR A 151 -10.18 -16.68 22.08
N ARG A 152 -11.32 -16.05 21.80
CA ARG A 152 -12.52 -16.70 21.25
C ARG A 152 -12.46 -16.86 19.73
N LEU A 153 -11.51 -16.19 19.10
CA LEU A 153 -11.34 -16.23 17.64
C LEU A 153 -10.55 -17.46 17.21
N ARG A 154 -10.81 -17.90 15.99
CA ARG A 154 -10.03 -18.96 15.33
C ARG A 154 -9.39 -18.41 14.06
N ALA A 155 -8.13 -18.72 13.85
CA ALA A 155 -7.44 -18.44 12.59
C ALA A 155 -7.33 -19.72 11.78
N GLN A 156 -7.67 -19.66 10.49
CA GLN A 156 -7.70 -20.80 9.60
C GLN A 156 -7.26 -20.39 8.19
N LEU A 157 -6.46 -21.24 7.55
CA LEU A 157 -6.16 -21.10 6.14
C LEU A 157 -7.43 -21.29 5.30
N PRO A 158 -7.65 -20.49 4.26
CA PRO A 158 -8.92 -20.46 3.53
C PRO A 158 -9.16 -21.66 2.60
N GLY A 159 -8.17 -22.52 2.41
CA GLY A 159 -8.28 -23.65 1.47
C GLY A 159 -8.13 -23.24 -0.01
N PRO A 160 -8.57 -24.10 -0.95
CA PRO A 160 -8.36 -23.89 -2.40
C PRO A 160 -8.99 -22.59 -2.96
N GLU A 161 -10.10 -22.13 -2.38
CA GLU A 161 -10.81 -20.91 -2.80
C GLU A 161 -10.32 -19.65 -2.05
N GLY A 162 -9.08 -19.69 -1.54
CA GLY A 162 -8.54 -18.70 -0.61
C GLY A 162 -8.69 -17.26 -1.04
N HIS A 163 -8.41 -16.96 -2.30
CA HIS A 163 -8.53 -15.59 -2.79
C HIS A 163 -9.98 -15.09 -2.81
N ASP A 164 -10.92 -15.92 -3.22
CA ASP A 164 -12.33 -15.53 -3.33
C ASP A 164 -12.95 -15.27 -1.95
N ILE A 165 -12.64 -16.11 -0.95
CA ILE A 165 -13.13 -15.87 0.42
C ILE A 165 -12.51 -14.61 1.03
N VAL A 166 -11.22 -14.31 0.77
CA VAL A 166 -10.58 -13.06 1.22
C VAL A 166 -11.26 -11.85 0.61
N GLU A 167 -11.54 -11.87 -0.69
CA GLU A 167 -12.25 -10.78 -1.37
C GLU A 167 -13.67 -10.58 -0.83
N GLN A 168 -14.37 -11.67 -0.52
CA GLN A 168 -15.70 -11.60 0.08
C GLN A 168 -15.62 -11.00 1.50
N VAL A 169 -14.67 -11.44 2.31
CA VAL A 169 -14.43 -10.91 3.66
C VAL A 169 -14.07 -9.43 3.59
N PHE A 170 -13.19 -9.05 2.65
CA PHE A 170 -12.84 -7.64 2.42
C PHE A 170 -14.09 -6.81 2.12
N LYS A 171 -14.90 -7.19 1.13
CA LYS A 171 -16.10 -6.46 0.72
C LYS A 171 -17.09 -6.26 1.86
N ASN A 172 -17.29 -7.31 2.66
CA ASN A 172 -18.23 -7.28 3.78
C ASN A 172 -17.78 -6.36 4.93
N ILE A 173 -16.46 -6.26 5.16
CA ILE A 173 -15.89 -5.47 6.25
C ILE A 173 -15.61 -4.04 5.80
N ALA A 174 -15.09 -3.87 4.59
CA ALA A 174 -14.64 -2.58 4.10
C ALA A 174 -15.78 -1.58 3.84
N SER A 175 -17.03 -2.04 3.74
CA SER A 175 -18.20 -1.17 3.50
C SER A 175 -18.36 -0.03 4.51
N ASP A 176 -17.84 -0.21 5.72
CA ASP A 176 -17.98 0.75 6.83
C ASP A 176 -16.79 1.72 6.93
N TYR A 177 -15.80 1.56 6.04
CA TYR A 177 -14.55 2.32 6.08
C TYR A 177 -14.46 3.36 4.96
N LEU A 178 -13.49 4.27 5.12
CA LEU A 178 -13.03 5.26 4.16
C LEU A 178 -11.64 4.87 3.60
N GLY A 179 -11.09 5.66 2.69
CA GLY A 179 -9.81 5.39 2.09
C GLY A 179 -9.90 4.25 1.07
N PHE A 180 -9.03 3.27 1.17
CA PHE A 180 -8.97 2.13 0.23
C PHE A 180 -10.05 1.05 0.49
N ALA A 181 -11.19 1.46 1.00
CA ALA A 181 -12.31 0.58 1.33
C ALA A 181 -13.05 0.03 0.10
N TRP A 182 -12.82 0.58 -1.08
CA TRP A 182 -13.42 0.10 -2.31
C TRP A 182 -12.36 -0.30 -3.34
N ARG A 183 -12.66 -1.33 -4.16
CA ARG A 183 -11.76 -1.83 -5.20
C ARG A 183 -12.55 -2.21 -6.44
N HIS A 184 -12.00 -1.93 -7.61
CA HIS A 184 -12.59 -2.31 -8.90
C HIS A 184 -12.51 -3.81 -9.17
N THR A 185 -11.43 -4.45 -8.75
CA THR A 185 -11.09 -5.83 -9.04
C THR A 185 -10.54 -6.55 -7.81
N PRO A 186 -10.58 -7.88 -7.79
CA PRO A 186 -9.92 -8.69 -6.77
C PRO A 186 -8.42 -8.33 -6.67
N PHE A 187 -8.06 -7.61 -5.61
CA PHE A 187 -6.70 -7.09 -5.44
C PHE A 187 -5.69 -8.16 -5.01
N VAL A 188 -6.15 -9.16 -4.28
CA VAL A 188 -5.30 -10.24 -3.78
C VAL A 188 -4.61 -10.98 -4.92
N ARG A 189 -5.28 -11.10 -6.07
CA ARG A 189 -4.74 -11.74 -7.27
C ARG A 189 -3.76 -10.86 -8.05
N LEU A 190 -3.71 -9.56 -7.74
CA LEU A 190 -2.81 -8.61 -8.41
C LEU A 190 -1.40 -8.58 -7.80
N HIS A 191 -1.20 -9.20 -6.65
CA HIS A 191 0.05 -9.16 -5.92
C HIS A 191 0.72 -10.54 -5.89
N ASP A 192 1.86 -10.66 -6.56
CA ASP A 192 2.65 -11.90 -6.64
C ASP A 192 3.10 -12.43 -5.26
N THR A 193 3.14 -11.54 -4.25
CA THR A 193 3.56 -11.88 -2.89
C THR A 193 2.44 -12.42 -2.02
N VAL A 194 1.20 -12.44 -2.53
CA VAL A 194 0.03 -12.93 -1.78
C VAL A 194 -0.35 -14.31 -2.29
N SER A 195 -0.20 -15.30 -1.43
CA SER A 195 -0.61 -16.66 -1.72
C SER A 195 -1.58 -17.19 -0.65
N PRO A 196 -2.44 -18.17 -0.97
CA PRO A 196 -3.42 -18.70 0.00
C PRO A 196 -2.81 -19.20 1.31
N GLU A 197 -1.59 -19.73 1.28
CA GLU A 197 -0.89 -20.20 2.48
C GLU A 197 -0.42 -19.05 3.39
N ASN A 198 -0.38 -17.83 2.90
CA ASN A 198 0.00 -16.64 3.66
C ASN A 198 -1.20 -15.89 4.24
N ILE A 199 -2.42 -16.28 3.87
CA ILE A 199 -3.64 -15.60 4.32
C ILE A 199 -4.34 -16.45 5.37
N TRP A 200 -4.65 -15.87 6.50
CA TRP A 200 -5.39 -16.51 7.57
C TRP A 200 -6.72 -15.78 7.77
N ILE A 201 -7.83 -16.49 7.53
CA ILE A 201 -9.17 -15.98 7.82
C ILE A 201 -9.41 -16.09 9.33
N LEU A 202 -9.90 -15.01 9.90
CA LEU A 202 -10.27 -14.93 11.32
C LEU A 202 -11.76 -15.15 11.48
N TRP A 203 -12.12 -16.08 12.36
CA TRP A 203 -13.50 -16.50 12.59
C TRP A 203 -13.92 -16.28 14.02
N GLU A 204 -15.10 -15.71 14.21
CA GLU A 204 -15.84 -15.71 15.44
C GLU A 204 -17.04 -16.65 15.28
N HIS A 205 -17.03 -17.78 16.00
CA HIS A 205 -17.96 -18.88 15.74
C HIS A 205 -17.90 -19.36 14.27
N GLN A 206 -18.94 -19.09 13.49
CA GLN A 206 -19.06 -19.45 12.08
C GLN A 206 -19.01 -18.24 11.13
N GLN A 207 -18.77 -17.05 11.66
CA GLN A 207 -18.72 -15.83 10.86
C GLN A 207 -17.26 -15.38 10.65
N PRO A 208 -16.86 -15.07 9.42
CA PRO A 208 -15.57 -14.44 9.19
C PRO A 208 -15.62 -13.00 9.69
N VAL A 209 -14.64 -12.64 10.51
CA VAL A 209 -14.55 -11.31 11.14
C VAL A 209 -13.31 -10.53 10.68
N GLY A 210 -12.52 -11.12 9.83
CA GLY A 210 -11.32 -10.49 9.27
C GLY A 210 -10.38 -11.48 8.62
N TYR A 211 -9.23 -10.96 8.22
CA TYR A 211 -8.10 -11.78 7.78
C TYR A 211 -6.77 -11.15 8.18
N ALA A 212 -5.73 -11.97 8.21
CA ALA A 212 -4.35 -11.56 8.40
C ALA A 212 -3.49 -12.10 7.25
N LEU A 213 -2.64 -11.25 6.65
CA LEU A 213 -1.58 -11.66 5.75
C LEU A 213 -0.31 -11.90 6.58
N VAL A 214 0.19 -13.12 6.54
CA VAL A 214 1.20 -13.62 7.47
C VAL A 214 2.42 -14.13 6.71
N HIS A 215 3.60 -13.72 7.14
CA HIS A 215 4.86 -14.22 6.61
C HIS A 215 5.75 -14.69 7.77
N VAL A 216 6.49 -15.76 7.54
CA VAL A 216 7.51 -16.23 8.48
C VAL A 216 8.87 -15.86 7.93
N ASP A 217 9.63 -15.10 8.71
CA ASP A 217 11.00 -14.70 8.40
C ASP A 217 11.91 -15.13 9.55
N LYS A 218 12.65 -16.22 9.33
CA LYS A 218 13.54 -16.84 10.35
C LYS A 218 12.77 -17.19 11.63
N SER A 219 12.94 -16.40 12.68
CA SER A 219 12.30 -16.59 13.99
C SER A 219 11.15 -15.63 14.26
N MET A 220 10.69 -14.88 13.24
CA MET A 220 9.69 -13.84 13.40
C MET A 220 8.44 -14.17 12.56
N LEU A 221 7.29 -14.09 13.20
CA LEU A 221 6.00 -14.03 12.52
C LEU A 221 5.70 -12.57 12.19
N LYS A 222 5.56 -12.25 10.91
CA LYS A 222 5.21 -10.91 10.44
C LYS A 222 3.78 -10.90 9.94
N ILE A 223 2.93 -10.08 10.56
CA ILE A 223 1.58 -9.78 10.10
C ILE A 223 1.66 -8.44 9.38
N THR A 224 1.67 -8.48 8.06
CA THR A 224 1.89 -7.30 7.19
C THR A 224 0.59 -6.60 6.81
N ASN A 225 -0.54 -7.33 6.90
CA ASN A 225 -1.87 -6.79 6.67
C ASN A 225 -2.83 -7.45 7.67
N LEU A 226 -3.60 -6.64 8.37
CA LEU A 226 -4.65 -7.07 9.29
C LEU A 226 -5.92 -6.29 8.96
N LEU A 227 -6.95 -6.97 8.51
CA LEU A 227 -8.28 -6.39 8.32
C LEU A 227 -9.25 -7.02 9.32
N LEU A 228 -9.89 -6.20 10.12
CA LEU A 228 -10.84 -6.64 11.14
C LEU A 228 -12.16 -5.90 10.98
N ARG A 229 -13.26 -6.61 11.20
CA ARG A 229 -14.59 -6.01 11.40
C ARG A 229 -14.54 -5.10 12.63
N ASP A 230 -15.31 -4.03 12.60
CA ASP A 230 -15.43 -3.13 13.74
C ASP A 230 -15.86 -3.89 15.02
N GLY A 231 -15.29 -3.48 16.16
CA GLY A 231 -15.49 -4.13 17.45
C GLY A 231 -14.64 -5.40 17.70
N ILE A 232 -13.86 -5.89 16.75
CA ILE A 232 -12.92 -7.00 16.98
C ILE A 232 -11.60 -6.44 17.51
N ASP A 233 -11.16 -6.97 18.65
CA ASP A 233 -9.91 -6.56 19.28
C ASP A 233 -8.70 -7.11 18.52
N ALA A 234 -7.73 -6.23 18.20
CA ALA A 234 -6.59 -6.59 17.40
C ALA A 234 -5.65 -7.59 18.10
N ALA A 235 -5.43 -7.45 19.40
CA ALA A 235 -4.58 -8.38 20.15
C ALA A 235 -5.23 -9.77 20.21
N GLU A 236 -6.55 -9.85 20.38
CA GLU A 236 -7.29 -11.11 20.33
C GLU A 236 -7.20 -11.78 18.95
N ALA A 237 -7.30 -11.00 17.88
CA ALA A 237 -7.17 -11.49 16.52
C ALA A 237 -5.76 -12.04 16.24
N ILE A 238 -4.72 -11.34 16.68
CA ILE A 238 -3.34 -11.77 16.54
C ILE A 238 -3.09 -13.04 17.36
N ALA A 239 -3.62 -13.13 18.58
CA ALA A 239 -3.49 -14.33 19.41
C ALA A 239 -4.03 -15.59 18.70
N ALA A 240 -5.12 -15.47 17.94
CA ALA A 240 -5.67 -16.59 17.15
C ALA A 240 -4.70 -17.08 16.05
N VAL A 241 -3.91 -16.18 15.46
CA VAL A 241 -2.87 -16.54 14.48
C VAL A 241 -1.65 -17.13 15.17
N VAL A 242 -1.20 -16.51 16.26
CA VAL A 242 0.02 -16.85 16.99
C VAL A 242 -0.01 -18.27 17.55
N VAL A 243 -1.16 -18.71 18.07
CA VAL A 243 -1.32 -20.08 18.62
C VAL A 243 -1.04 -21.17 17.59
N ARG A 244 -1.18 -20.86 16.30
CA ARG A 244 -1.00 -21.81 15.19
C ARG A 244 0.44 -21.89 14.69
N THR A 245 1.24 -20.86 14.91
CA THR A 245 2.56 -20.71 14.29
C THR A 245 3.72 -20.92 15.26
N LYS A 246 3.54 -20.70 16.56
CA LYS A 246 4.56 -20.90 17.63
C LYS A 246 5.90 -20.20 17.35
N MET A 247 5.89 -19.04 16.69
CA MET A 247 7.09 -18.26 16.43
C MET A 247 7.49 -17.46 17.67
N PRO A 248 8.80 -17.39 18.03
CA PRO A 248 9.26 -16.73 19.27
C PRO A 248 9.01 -15.22 19.29
N TYR A 249 8.96 -14.58 18.12
CA TYR A 249 8.72 -13.15 17.99
C TYR A 249 7.61 -12.84 17.00
N ILE A 250 6.83 -11.81 17.32
CA ILE A 250 5.67 -11.38 16.54
C ILE A 250 5.87 -9.91 16.16
N GLN A 251 5.74 -9.61 14.89
CA GLN A 251 5.68 -8.25 14.36
C GLN A 251 4.35 -8.03 13.67
N VAL A 252 3.69 -6.93 13.98
CA VAL A 252 2.41 -6.57 13.36
C VAL A 252 2.49 -5.15 12.85
N ARG A 253 2.05 -4.93 11.61
CA ARG A 253 1.81 -3.60 11.06
C ARG A 253 0.34 -3.25 11.24
N VAL A 254 0.07 -2.13 11.87
CA VAL A 254 -1.28 -1.60 12.11
C VAL A 254 -1.37 -0.13 11.71
N SER A 255 -2.58 0.35 11.44
CA SER A 255 -2.80 1.73 10.99
C SER A 255 -3.89 2.45 11.79
N ARG A 256 -4.80 1.72 12.43
CA ARG A 256 -5.93 2.32 13.15
C ARG A 256 -5.56 2.62 14.60
N PRO A 257 -5.98 3.76 15.17
CA PRO A 257 -5.73 4.11 16.57
C PRO A 257 -6.21 3.05 17.57
N SER A 258 -7.38 2.44 17.33
CA SER A 258 -7.92 1.37 18.18
C SER A 258 -7.05 0.11 18.18
N GLU A 259 -6.46 -0.27 17.03
CA GLU A 259 -5.53 -1.39 16.93
C GLU A 259 -4.25 -1.11 17.73
N VAL A 260 -3.69 0.09 17.56
CA VAL A 260 -2.52 0.53 18.34
C VAL A 260 -2.80 0.45 19.83
N ALA A 261 -3.93 1.02 20.29
CA ALA A 261 -4.32 1.00 21.69
C ALA A 261 -4.55 -0.43 22.23
N SER A 262 -5.17 -1.31 21.45
CA SER A 262 -5.36 -2.72 21.79
C SER A 262 -4.01 -3.41 22.03
N LEU A 263 -3.07 -3.27 21.10
CA LEU A 263 -1.76 -3.92 21.20
C LEU A 263 -0.92 -3.36 22.36
N GLN A 264 -1.00 -2.06 22.62
CA GLN A 264 -0.33 -1.46 23.78
C GLN A 264 -0.87 -2.03 25.10
N ARG A 265 -2.20 -2.15 25.24
CA ARG A 265 -2.82 -2.76 26.43
C ARG A 265 -2.44 -4.24 26.61
N ALA A 266 -2.24 -4.95 25.50
CA ALA A 266 -1.80 -6.34 25.52
C ALA A 266 -0.27 -6.51 25.77
N GLY A 267 0.48 -5.42 25.95
CA GLY A 267 1.89 -5.43 26.29
C GLY A 267 2.85 -5.47 25.10
N TYR A 268 2.37 -5.19 23.89
CA TYR A 268 3.25 -5.03 22.73
C TYR A 268 4.06 -3.73 22.83
N GLN A 269 5.31 -3.79 22.36
CA GLN A 269 6.11 -2.59 22.12
C GLN A 269 5.65 -1.98 20.78
N VAL A 270 5.06 -0.80 20.82
CA VAL A 270 4.55 -0.13 19.62
C VAL A 270 5.47 1.03 19.27
N ALA A 271 6.00 1.00 18.04
CA ALA A 271 6.80 2.07 17.44
C ALA A 271 5.97 2.85 16.42
N HIS A 272 5.95 4.17 16.56
CA HIS A 272 5.30 5.10 15.65
C HIS A 272 6.06 6.43 15.68
N PRO A 273 6.41 7.03 14.53
CA PRO A 273 6.21 6.52 13.17
C PRO A 273 7.16 5.35 12.82
N THR A 274 6.80 4.59 11.79
CA THR A 274 7.67 3.57 11.18
C THR A 274 8.61 4.18 10.15
N TRP A 275 9.53 3.39 9.58
CA TRP A 275 10.31 3.83 8.42
C TRP A 275 9.44 4.09 7.19
N ASP A 276 8.40 3.29 7.00
CA ASP A 276 7.45 3.47 5.89
C ASP A 276 6.60 4.73 6.11
N ALA A 277 6.43 5.49 5.07
CA ALA A 277 5.59 6.68 5.05
C ALA A 277 4.56 6.58 3.93
N PHE A 278 3.31 6.90 4.25
CA PHE A 278 2.26 7.14 3.27
C PHE A 278 2.04 8.64 3.15
N LEU A 279 2.14 9.13 1.93
CA LEU A 279 2.04 10.55 1.63
C LEU A 279 0.85 10.82 0.71
N VAL A 280 0.18 11.95 0.96
CA VAL A 280 -0.96 12.41 0.17
C VAL A 280 -0.73 13.86 -0.24
N LYS A 281 -1.16 14.21 -1.45
CA LYS A 281 -1.14 15.57 -1.98
C LYS A 281 -2.50 15.92 -2.56
N SER A 282 -3.03 17.11 -2.24
CA SER A 282 -4.09 17.71 -3.04
C SER A 282 -3.52 18.22 -4.36
N LEU A 283 -4.21 17.91 -5.47
CA LEU A 283 -3.87 18.43 -6.80
C LEU A 283 -4.67 19.71 -7.14
N ILE A 284 -5.61 20.09 -6.28
CA ILE A 284 -6.42 21.30 -6.40
C ILE A 284 -6.09 22.26 -5.25
N PRO A 285 -5.85 23.54 -5.55
CA PRO A 285 -5.38 24.52 -4.55
C PRO A 285 -6.37 24.77 -3.41
N GLU A 286 -7.66 24.60 -3.67
CA GLU A 286 -8.76 24.91 -2.74
C GLU A 286 -8.91 23.87 -1.60
N VAL A 287 -8.28 22.69 -1.73
CA VAL A 287 -8.35 21.61 -0.74
C VAL A 287 -7.06 21.54 0.05
N THR A 288 -7.16 21.83 1.33
CA THR A 288 -6.02 21.77 2.26
C THR A 288 -5.70 20.32 2.66
N ALA A 289 -4.55 20.13 3.30
CA ALA A 289 -4.19 18.84 3.88
C ALA A 289 -5.18 18.38 4.96
N ASP A 290 -5.68 19.30 5.77
CA ASP A 290 -6.68 19.00 6.79
C ASP A 290 -8.02 18.61 6.17
N ASP A 291 -8.41 19.23 5.04
CA ASP A 291 -9.58 18.81 4.28
C ASP A 291 -9.39 17.39 3.74
N THR A 292 -8.22 17.10 3.17
CA THR A 292 -7.87 15.76 2.68
C THR A 292 -7.96 14.71 3.79
N ARG A 293 -7.42 15.02 4.97
CA ARG A 293 -7.51 14.14 6.15
C ARG A 293 -8.95 13.88 6.55
N ARG A 294 -9.79 14.91 6.60
CA ARG A 294 -11.22 14.77 6.94
C ARG A 294 -11.97 13.98 5.89
N LEU A 295 -11.74 14.25 4.61
CA LEU A 295 -12.42 13.56 3.49
C LEU A 295 -12.21 12.05 3.52
N PHE A 296 -11.00 11.61 3.74
CA PHE A 296 -10.66 10.18 3.74
C PHE A 296 -10.62 9.55 5.14
N GLY A 297 -10.87 10.32 6.20
CA GLY A 297 -10.82 9.83 7.59
C GLY A 297 -9.41 9.47 8.06
N ILE A 298 -8.37 10.03 7.45
CA ILE A 298 -6.96 9.71 7.77
C ILE A 298 -6.66 10.02 9.24
N GLY A 299 -6.07 9.05 9.93
CA GLY A 299 -5.75 9.15 11.36
C GLY A 299 -6.92 8.78 12.28
N THR A 300 -8.03 8.28 11.74
CA THR A 300 -9.16 7.75 12.50
C THR A 300 -9.31 6.25 12.31
N ASP A 301 -10.14 5.61 13.14
CA ASP A 301 -10.46 4.19 13.00
C ASP A 301 -11.25 3.86 11.74
N ARG A 302 -11.79 4.85 11.04
CA ARG A 302 -12.51 4.66 9.79
C ARG A 302 -11.61 4.60 8.57
N PHE A 303 -10.35 5.02 8.65
CA PHE A 303 -9.42 4.99 7.52
C PHE A 303 -8.89 3.59 7.29
N LEU A 304 -9.21 3.01 6.15
CA LEU A 304 -8.69 1.73 5.72
C LEU A 304 -7.52 1.94 4.75
N ILE A 305 -6.39 1.37 5.10
CA ILE A 305 -5.20 1.28 4.25
C ILE A 305 -4.47 -0.02 4.59
N SER A 306 -3.93 -0.67 3.59
CA SER A 306 -3.03 -1.79 3.77
C SER A 306 -1.77 -1.60 2.95
N TRP A 307 -0.74 -2.39 3.22
CA TRP A 307 0.44 -2.43 2.38
C TRP A 307 0.13 -2.71 0.90
N LEU A 308 -0.93 -3.47 0.63
CA LEU A 308 -1.37 -3.82 -0.72
C LEU A 308 -2.01 -2.64 -1.49
N ASP A 309 -2.30 -1.54 -0.81
CA ASP A 309 -2.95 -0.36 -1.39
C ASP A 309 -1.95 0.74 -1.79
N VAL A 310 -0.69 0.55 -1.41
CA VAL A 310 0.34 1.56 -1.57
C VAL A 310 1.11 1.32 -2.87
N THR A 311 1.39 2.38 -3.58
CA THR A 311 2.16 2.40 -4.83
C THR A 311 3.60 2.83 -4.60
#